data_0b7a4d5ead0757596187a7be3e7f86d3
#
_entry.id   0b7a4d5ead0757596187a7be3e7f86d3
#
_cell.length_a   1.000
_cell.length_b   1.000
_cell.length_c   1.000
_cell.angle_alpha   90.00
_cell.angle_beta   90.00
_cell.angle_gamma   90.00
#
_symmetry.space_group_name_H-M   'P 1'
#
loop_
_entity.id
_entity.type
_entity.pdbx_description
1 polymer ?
#
loop_
_entity_poly.entity_id
_entity_poly.type
_entity_poly.pdbx_seq_one_letter_code
_entity_poly.pdbx_strand_id
1 'polypeptide(L)'
;RRRMLEGYLTQCCLEQMEEICERIYPVFSRMGVAWPQIKVRSMVSRWGSCQPKKKIVTFSRQLGETPPACMEYVAVHEFCHFAHPNHGPGFWAAVAAVMPDYKARERLLKQM
;
A
#
# COMPACT_ATOMS: atom_id res chain seq x y z
N ARG A 1 9.83 26.42 -6.14
CA ARG A 1 10.03 25.96 -4.76
C ARG A 1 9.05 24.89 -4.38
N ARG A 2 7.78 25.21 -4.52
CA ARG A 2 6.71 24.28 -4.13
C ARG A 2 6.81 22.95 -4.88
N ARG A 3 7.12 23.00 -6.17
CA ARG A 3 7.32 21.82 -6.98
C ARG A 3 8.50 20.98 -6.50
N MET A 4 9.59 21.64 -6.12
CA MET A 4 10.77 20.94 -5.63
C MET A 4 10.48 20.23 -4.33
N LEU A 5 9.74 20.89 -3.41
CA LEU A 5 9.36 20.29 -2.15
C LEU A 5 8.43 19.10 -2.36
N GLU A 6 7.44 19.24 -3.25
CA GLU A 6 6.50 18.17 -3.55
C GLU A 6 7.23 16.97 -4.19
N GLY A 7 8.17 17.23 -5.08
CA GLY A 7 8.99 16.18 -5.68
C GLY A 7 9.85 15.46 -4.65
N TYR A 8 10.42 16.19 -3.72
CA TYR A 8 11.21 15.61 -2.64
C TYR A 8 10.35 14.72 -1.73
N LEU A 9 9.18 15.20 -1.34
CA LEU A 9 8.26 14.44 -0.49
C LEU A 9 7.76 13.18 -1.20
N THR A 10 7.48 13.28 -2.48
CA THR A 10 7.08 12.13 -3.28
C THR A 10 8.18 11.09 -3.33
N GLN A 11 9.42 11.51 -3.54
CA GLN A 11 10.56 10.60 -3.60
C GLN A 11 10.79 9.92 -2.25
N CYS A 12 10.69 10.67 -1.15
CA CYS A 12 10.82 10.11 0.20
C CYS A 12 9.75 9.05 0.47
N CYS A 13 8.51 9.35 0.09
CA CYS A 13 7.41 8.39 0.28
C CYS A 13 7.63 7.15 -0.57
N LEU A 14 8.07 7.32 -1.82
CA LEU A 14 8.35 6.19 -2.71
C LEU A 14 9.41 5.26 -2.10
N GLU A 15 10.50 5.83 -1.60
CA GLU A 15 11.57 5.03 -1.00
C GLU A 15 11.06 4.26 0.22
N GLN A 16 10.26 4.90 1.06
CA GLN A 16 9.66 4.24 2.23
C GLN A 16 8.72 3.13 1.81
N MET A 17 7.86 3.38 0.83
CA MET A 17 6.91 2.38 0.37
C MET A 17 7.59 1.22 -0.33
N GLU A 18 8.64 1.47 -1.10
CA GLU A 18 9.41 0.40 -1.73
C GLU A 18 10.04 -0.51 -0.67
N GLU A 19 10.60 0.06 0.38
CA GLU A 19 11.18 -0.71 1.47
C GLU A 19 10.13 -1.56 2.17
N ILE A 20 8.96 -0.97 2.46
CA ILE A 20 7.85 -1.69 3.08
C ILE A 20 7.38 -2.83 2.17
N CYS A 21 7.22 -2.56 0.88
CA CYS A 21 6.78 -3.57 -0.08
C CYS A 21 7.78 -4.72 -0.20
N GLU A 22 9.07 -4.42 -0.20
CA GLU A 22 10.10 -5.46 -0.22
C GLU A 22 10.00 -6.36 1.01
N ARG A 23 9.71 -5.77 2.15
CA ARG A 23 9.62 -6.51 3.41
C ARG A 23 8.41 -7.44 3.44
N ILE A 24 7.27 -7.03 2.87
CA ILE A 24 6.06 -7.84 2.87
C ILE A 24 5.98 -8.80 1.67
N TYR A 25 6.74 -8.55 0.63
CA TYR A 25 6.64 -9.27 -0.65
C TYR A 25 6.81 -10.79 -0.54
N PRO A 26 7.70 -11.35 0.31
CA PRO A 26 7.87 -12.82 0.36
C PRO A 26 6.55 -13.58 0.57
N VAL A 27 5.63 -13.04 1.36
CA VAL A 27 4.32 -13.67 1.56
C VAL A 27 3.53 -13.70 0.26
N PHE A 28 3.51 -12.57 -0.47
CA PHE A 28 2.76 -12.46 -1.71
C PHE A 28 3.42 -13.22 -2.85
N SER A 29 4.75 -13.30 -2.86
CA SER A 29 5.48 -14.11 -3.82
C SER A 29 5.06 -15.57 -3.71
N ARG A 30 4.87 -16.07 -2.49
CA ARG A 30 4.41 -17.44 -2.27
C ARG A 30 2.97 -17.65 -2.75
N MET A 31 2.19 -16.59 -2.86
CA MET A 31 0.83 -16.63 -3.40
C MET A 31 0.81 -16.53 -4.93
N GLY A 32 1.96 -16.41 -5.56
CA GLY A 32 2.05 -16.27 -7.01
C GLY A 32 1.98 -14.84 -7.52
N VAL A 33 2.08 -13.85 -6.64
CA VAL A 33 2.06 -12.44 -7.05
C VAL A 33 3.44 -12.04 -7.53
N ALA A 34 3.52 -11.51 -8.77
CA ALA A 34 4.76 -10.99 -9.32
C ALA A 34 5.08 -9.63 -8.70
N TRP A 35 6.36 -9.27 -8.68
CA TRP A 35 6.77 -7.95 -8.18
C TRP A 35 6.17 -6.84 -9.06
N PRO A 36 5.40 -5.93 -8.49
CA PRO A 36 4.74 -4.89 -9.29
C PRO A 36 5.62 -3.65 -9.46
N GLN A 37 5.21 -2.79 -10.37
CA GLN A 37 5.75 -1.44 -10.42
C GLN A 37 5.10 -0.63 -9.31
N ILE A 38 5.90 0.04 -8.50
CA ILE A 38 5.43 0.84 -7.39
C ILE A 38 5.50 2.30 -7.77
N LYS A 39 4.38 3.01 -7.63
CA LYS A 39 4.28 4.43 -7.93
C LYS A 39 3.76 5.19 -6.72
N VAL A 40 4.14 6.44 -6.60
CA VAL A 40 3.62 7.35 -5.59
C VAL A 40 3.21 8.65 -6.27
N ARG A 41 2.01 9.10 -5.95
CA ARG A 41 1.53 10.40 -6.44
C ARG A 41 0.52 10.98 -5.46
N SER A 42 0.19 12.25 -5.62
CA SER A 42 -0.85 12.86 -4.80
C SER A 42 -2.19 12.24 -5.15
N MET A 43 -2.93 11.80 -4.14
CA MET A 43 -4.26 11.21 -4.29
C MET A 43 -5.16 11.81 -3.22
N VAL A 44 -6.32 12.33 -3.63
CA VAL A 44 -7.20 13.08 -2.74
C VAL A 44 -8.18 12.18 -2.00
N SER A 45 -8.72 11.16 -2.68
CA SER A 45 -9.85 10.38 -2.17
C SER A 45 -9.50 8.98 -1.68
N ARG A 46 -8.24 8.58 -1.79
CA ARG A 46 -7.82 7.23 -1.36
C ARG A 46 -6.35 7.21 -0.99
N TRP A 47 -5.96 6.19 -0.24
CA TRP A 47 -4.57 6.01 0.19
C TRP A 47 -3.74 5.20 -0.80
N GLY A 48 -4.38 4.41 -1.65
CA GLY A 48 -3.69 3.62 -2.65
C GLY A 48 -4.64 3.04 -3.67
N SER A 49 -4.09 2.46 -4.72
CA SER A 49 -4.86 1.75 -5.73
C SER A 49 -3.99 0.65 -6.33
N CYS A 50 -4.64 -0.37 -6.88
CA CYS A 50 -3.96 -1.50 -7.49
C CYS A 50 -4.56 -1.76 -8.87
N GLN A 51 -3.68 -1.96 -9.85
CA GLN A 51 -4.08 -2.35 -11.20
C GLN A 51 -3.47 -3.72 -11.49
N PRO A 52 -4.17 -4.82 -11.13
CA PRO A 52 -3.58 -6.16 -11.25
C PRO A 52 -3.15 -6.54 -12.65
N LYS A 53 -3.93 -6.17 -13.67
CA LYS A 53 -3.61 -6.51 -15.05
C LYS A 53 -2.33 -5.84 -15.55
N LYS A 54 -2.09 -4.61 -15.10
CA LYS A 54 -0.90 -3.86 -15.47
C LYS A 54 0.26 -4.09 -14.51
N LYS A 55 0.01 -4.80 -13.41
CA LYS A 55 0.99 -5.06 -12.35
C LYS A 55 1.56 -3.76 -11.79
N ILE A 56 0.67 -2.83 -11.49
CA ILE A 56 1.04 -1.52 -10.94
C ILE A 56 0.29 -1.31 -9.63
N VAL A 57 1.00 -0.87 -8.60
CA VAL A 57 0.40 -0.40 -7.36
C VAL A 57 0.81 1.05 -7.16
N THR A 58 -0.17 1.90 -6.83
CA THR A 58 0.06 3.33 -6.63
C THR A 58 -0.33 3.70 -5.20
N PHE A 59 0.53 4.46 -4.53
CA PHE A 59 0.28 4.92 -3.17
C PHE A 59 0.15 6.43 -3.14
N SER A 60 -0.66 6.92 -2.21
CA SER A 60 -0.79 8.36 -1.99
C SER A 60 0.47 8.90 -1.34
N ARG A 61 0.96 10.05 -1.84
CA ARG A 61 2.08 10.74 -1.23
C ARG A 61 1.80 11.07 0.23
N GLN A 62 0.54 11.34 0.57
CA GLN A 62 0.14 11.68 1.93
C GLN A 62 0.39 10.55 2.93
N LEU A 63 0.59 9.32 2.46
CA LEU A 63 0.97 8.22 3.34
C LEU A 63 2.27 8.50 4.09
N GLY A 64 3.17 9.27 3.50
CA GLY A 64 4.42 9.65 4.17
C GLY A 64 4.23 10.43 5.45
N GLU A 65 3.03 10.97 5.66
CA GLU A 65 2.69 11.73 6.86
C GLU A 65 1.95 10.88 7.90
N THR A 66 1.72 9.60 7.62
CA THR A 66 1.04 8.69 8.54
C THR A 66 2.06 7.81 9.26
N PRO A 67 1.65 7.20 10.40
CA PRO A 67 2.54 6.24 11.08
C PRO A 67 2.94 5.08 10.18
N PRO A 68 4.14 4.51 10.36
CA PRO A 68 4.58 3.35 9.56
C PRO A 68 3.60 2.18 9.61
N ALA A 69 2.90 1.99 10.72
CA ALA A 69 1.89 0.94 10.83
C ALA A 69 0.79 1.09 9.80
N CYS A 70 0.40 2.34 9.51
CA CYS A 70 -0.62 2.63 8.50
C CYS A 70 -0.08 2.43 7.09
N MET A 71 1.16 2.81 6.85
CA MET A 71 1.82 2.60 5.56
C MET A 71 1.88 1.11 5.22
N GLU A 72 2.26 0.29 6.19
CA GLU A 72 2.27 -1.16 6.04
C GLU A 72 0.89 -1.72 5.72
N TYR A 73 -0.12 -1.23 6.44
CA TYR A 73 -1.49 -1.69 6.21
C TYR A 73 -1.94 -1.41 4.78
N VAL A 74 -1.70 -0.21 4.29
CA VAL A 74 -2.10 0.15 2.92
C VAL A 74 -1.35 -0.71 1.91
N ALA A 75 -0.05 -0.97 2.14
CA ALA A 75 0.72 -1.84 1.26
C ALA A 75 0.13 -3.25 1.20
N VAL A 76 -0.19 -3.84 2.35
CA VAL A 76 -0.81 -5.18 2.42
C VAL A 76 -2.16 -5.17 1.74
N HIS A 77 -2.97 -4.15 1.98
CA HIS A 77 -4.29 -4.01 1.38
C HIS A 77 -4.20 -4.02 -0.15
N GLU A 78 -3.32 -3.21 -0.71
CA GLU A 78 -3.19 -3.14 -2.17
C GLU A 78 -2.57 -4.41 -2.77
N PHE A 79 -1.59 -5.01 -2.09
CA PHE A 79 -1.00 -6.27 -2.58
C PHE A 79 -2.01 -7.40 -2.58
N CYS A 80 -2.94 -7.43 -1.61
CA CYS A 80 -3.98 -8.46 -1.58
C CYS A 80 -4.90 -8.37 -2.80
N HIS A 81 -5.03 -7.19 -3.41
CA HIS A 81 -5.84 -7.02 -4.62
C HIS A 81 -5.28 -7.74 -5.84
N PHE A 82 -4.00 -8.11 -5.84
CA PHE A 82 -3.46 -8.93 -6.93
C PHE A 82 -4.07 -10.33 -6.95
N ALA A 83 -4.44 -10.86 -5.79
CA ALA A 83 -5.05 -12.18 -5.69
C ALA A 83 -6.57 -12.10 -5.56
N HIS A 84 -7.09 -11.02 -4.99
CA HIS A 84 -8.51 -10.84 -4.70
C HIS A 84 -8.96 -9.44 -5.13
N PRO A 85 -9.42 -9.27 -6.39
CA PRO A 85 -9.80 -7.94 -6.88
C PRO A 85 -10.92 -7.25 -6.10
N ASN A 86 -11.85 -8.02 -5.54
CA ASN A 86 -12.99 -7.46 -4.82
C ASN A 86 -12.80 -7.58 -3.31
N HIS A 87 -13.40 -6.65 -2.56
CA HIS A 87 -13.35 -6.64 -1.10
C HIS A 87 -14.31 -7.67 -0.48
N GLY A 88 -14.29 -8.90 -0.99
CA GLY A 88 -15.12 -9.97 -0.45
C GLY A 88 -14.45 -10.70 0.70
N PRO A 89 -15.11 -11.80 1.20
CA PRO A 89 -14.55 -12.56 2.33
C PRO A 89 -13.14 -13.09 2.10
N GLY A 90 -12.83 -13.51 0.88
CA GLY A 90 -11.49 -14.00 0.54
C GLY A 90 -10.42 -12.94 0.66
N PHE A 91 -10.74 -11.70 0.24
CA PHE A 91 -9.82 -10.58 0.36
C PHE A 91 -9.50 -10.31 1.83
N TRP A 92 -10.52 -10.15 2.66
CA TRP A 92 -10.32 -9.82 4.08
C TRP A 92 -9.67 -10.97 4.85
N ALA A 93 -9.94 -12.21 4.46
CA ALA A 93 -9.25 -13.36 5.05
C ALA A 93 -7.75 -13.32 4.73
N ALA A 94 -7.39 -12.93 3.49
CA ALA A 94 -5.99 -12.80 3.10
C ALA A 94 -5.30 -11.67 3.88
N VAL A 95 -5.97 -10.52 4.02
CA VAL A 95 -5.43 -9.41 4.80
C VAL A 95 -5.19 -9.83 6.24
N ALA A 96 -6.17 -10.50 6.86
CA ALA A 96 -6.06 -10.95 8.25
C ALA A 96 -4.94 -11.98 8.43
N ALA A 97 -4.75 -12.86 7.45
CA ALA A 97 -3.69 -13.85 7.52
C ALA A 97 -2.29 -13.21 7.50
N VAL A 98 -2.11 -12.17 6.68
CA VAL A 98 -0.84 -11.46 6.57
C VAL A 98 -0.66 -10.49 7.74
N MET A 99 -1.73 -9.85 8.16
CA MET A 99 -1.69 -8.76 9.15
C MET A 99 -2.87 -8.90 10.11
N PRO A 100 -2.73 -9.73 11.16
CA PRO A 100 -3.85 -9.98 12.08
C PRO A 100 -4.44 -8.74 12.76
N ASP A 101 -3.63 -7.70 12.95
CA ASP A 101 -4.06 -6.46 13.60
C ASP A 101 -4.53 -5.39 12.60
N TYR A 102 -4.92 -5.80 11.40
CA TYR A 102 -5.26 -4.84 10.34
C TYR A 102 -6.39 -3.90 10.73
N LYS A 103 -7.36 -4.36 11.52
CA LYS A 103 -8.49 -3.51 11.92
C LYS A 103 -8.06 -2.34 12.78
N ALA A 104 -7.09 -2.57 13.67
CA ALA A 104 -6.54 -1.50 14.51
C ALA A 104 -5.81 -0.47 13.65
N ARG A 105 -5.05 -0.93 12.67
CA ARG A 105 -4.32 -0.04 11.76
C ARG A 105 -5.27 0.74 10.87
N GLU A 106 -6.32 0.10 10.38
CA GLU A 106 -7.35 0.77 9.59
C GLU A 106 -8.02 1.89 10.39
N ARG A 107 -8.35 1.62 11.66
CA ARG A 107 -8.94 2.63 12.53
C ARG A 107 -8.01 3.82 12.75
N LEU A 108 -6.72 3.54 12.94
CA LEU A 108 -5.73 4.60 13.11
C LEU A 108 -5.63 5.45 11.84
N LEU A 109 -5.62 4.81 10.68
CA LEU A 109 -5.56 5.52 9.39
C LEU A 109 -6.77 6.44 9.18
N LYS A 110 -7.95 6.00 9.59
CA LYS A 110 -9.16 6.80 9.45
C LYS A 110 -9.17 8.06 10.29
N GLN A 111 -8.28 8.15 11.27
CA GLN A 111 -8.14 9.34 12.11
C GLN A 111 -7.20 10.38 11.48
N MET A 112 -6.54 10.06 10.39
CA MET A 112 -5.60 10.95 9.72
C MET A 112 -6.26 11.98 8.79
#